data_8b6a8128a24fcbf2a7c86dee16257600
#
_entry.id   8b6a8128a24fcbf2a7c86dee16257600
#
_cell.length_a   1.000
_cell.length_b   1.000
_cell.length_c   1.000
_cell.angle_alpha   90.00
_cell.angle_beta   90.00
_cell.angle_gamma   90.00
#
_symmetry.space_group_name_H-M   'P 1'
#
loop_
_entity.id
_entity.type
_entity.pdbx_description
1 polymer ?
#
loop_
_entity_poly.entity_id
_entity_poly.type
_entity_poly.pdbx_seq_one_letter_code
_entity_poly.pdbx_strand_id
1 'polypeptide(L)'
;MQLFHYHLVTSRVRDVEARYIGKLSFDLVARHGRIGEELSSYESGTSWDELDALGFKLRLTELEKGAVNVVVQPGQWPMPRVDHLGLALDEEEFDAALERAEQRDLRVQEHGGRRTFVSTNAGYRLELHPPRDWIDELLADGDELRVSELHLKADDPGAKAKALSDLLGTERLGDAVEVGETLVRFVPGGPQGRPELYGELFV
;
A
#
# COMPACT_ATOMS: atom_id res chain seq x y z
N MET A 1 6.91 6.39 13.19
CA MET A 1 6.10 5.88 12.03
C MET A 1 6.94 5.08 11.05
N GLN A 2 6.33 4.14 10.31
CA GLN A 2 7.00 3.35 9.26
C GLN A 2 6.01 3.01 8.13
N LEU A 3 6.44 3.17 6.86
CA LEU A 3 5.72 2.64 5.70
C LEU A 3 6.03 1.15 5.59
N PHE A 4 5.03 0.29 5.77
CA PHE A 4 5.19 -1.17 5.67
C PHE A 4 4.31 -1.81 4.60
N HIS A 5 3.28 -1.11 4.15
CA HIS A 5 2.31 -1.64 3.23
C HIS A 5 1.95 -0.65 2.11
N TYR A 6 1.76 -1.16 0.90
CA TYR A 6 1.10 -0.41 -0.16
C TYR A 6 0.21 -1.31 -1.02
N HIS A 7 -0.97 -0.78 -1.32
CA HIS A 7 -2.01 -1.49 -2.06
C HIS A 7 -2.11 -0.96 -3.49
N LEU A 8 -1.93 -1.85 -4.45
CA LEU A 8 -1.91 -1.57 -5.87
C LEU A 8 -3.19 -2.05 -6.56
N VAL A 9 -3.65 -1.29 -7.54
CA VAL A 9 -4.81 -1.62 -8.38
C VAL A 9 -4.38 -1.64 -9.83
N THR A 10 -4.56 -2.78 -10.53
CA THR A 10 -4.15 -2.94 -11.93
C THR A 10 -4.98 -4.00 -12.66
N SER A 11 -5.10 -3.89 -13.99
CA SER A 11 -5.64 -4.96 -14.83
C SER A 11 -4.62 -6.09 -15.08
N ARG A 12 -3.37 -5.92 -14.65
CA ARG A 12 -2.25 -6.84 -14.89
C ARG A 12 -1.73 -7.47 -13.60
N VAL A 13 -2.65 -7.96 -12.74
CA VAL A 13 -2.29 -8.49 -11.42
C VAL A 13 -1.24 -9.60 -11.53
N ARG A 14 -1.42 -10.56 -12.43
CA ARG A 14 -0.49 -11.70 -12.59
C ARG A 14 0.91 -11.26 -13.01
N ASP A 15 1.02 -10.25 -13.86
CA ASP A 15 2.33 -9.72 -14.28
C ASP A 15 3.04 -9.00 -13.13
N VAL A 16 2.28 -8.25 -12.31
CA VAL A 16 2.82 -7.58 -11.13
C VAL A 16 3.24 -8.60 -10.08
N GLU A 17 2.40 -9.58 -9.78
CA GLU A 17 2.73 -10.70 -8.88
C GLU A 17 4.02 -11.42 -9.34
N ALA A 18 4.08 -11.79 -10.62
CA ALA A 18 5.25 -12.46 -11.18
C ALA A 18 6.53 -11.61 -11.10
N ARG A 19 6.41 -10.28 -11.21
CA ARG A 19 7.55 -9.35 -11.02
C ARG A 19 8.04 -9.37 -9.57
N TYR A 20 7.12 -9.27 -8.59
CA TYR A 20 7.50 -9.29 -7.17
C TYR A 20 8.15 -10.63 -6.80
N ILE A 21 7.54 -11.74 -7.16
CA ILE A 21 8.09 -13.07 -6.85
C ILE A 21 9.40 -13.32 -7.61
N GLY A 22 9.40 -13.14 -8.93
CA GLY A 22 10.51 -13.58 -9.78
C GLY A 22 11.70 -12.63 -9.83
N LYS A 23 11.50 -11.31 -9.66
CA LYS A 23 12.57 -10.32 -9.76
C LYS A 23 12.96 -9.71 -8.42
N LEU A 24 12.02 -9.58 -7.49
CA LEU A 24 12.23 -8.94 -6.21
C LEU A 24 12.30 -9.95 -5.05
N SER A 25 12.02 -11.24 -5.34
CA SER A 25 12.07 -12.35 -4.38
C SER A 25 11.13 -12.14 -3.18
N PHE A 26 9.92 -11.63 -3.44
CA PHE A 26 8.85 -11.62 -2.47
C PHE A 26 8.20 -12.99 -2.40
N ASP A 27 7.71 -13.35 -1.24
CA ASP A 27 6.92 -14.54 -1.01
C ASP A 27 5.44 -14.24 -1.29
N LEU A 28 4.75 -15.19 -1.93
CA LEU A 28 3.30 -15.15 -2.06
C LEU A 28 2.69 -15.65 -0.75
N VAL A 29 2.03 -14.75 -0.02
CA VAL A 29 1.27 -15.10 1.18
C VAL A 29 -0.01 -15.84 0.79
N ALA A 30 -0.87 -15.17 0.03
CA ALA A 30 -2.10 -15.77 -0.45
C ALA A 30 -2.74 -15.01 -1.62
N ARG A 31 -3.58 -15.73 -2.37
CA ARG A 31 -4.55 -15.15 -3.30
C ARG A 31 -5.94 -15.31 -2.71
N HIS A 32 -6.61 -14.20 -2.48
CA HIS A 32 -7.95 -14.15 -1.91
C HIS A 32 -8.98 -13.85 -3.00
N GLY A 33 -10.07 -14.59 -3.02
CA GLY A 33 -11.10 -14.41 -4.04
C GLY A 33 -12.34 -15.22 -3.76
N ARG A 34 -13.00 -15.67 -4.85
CA ARG A 34 -14.22 -16.46 -4.77
C ARG A 34 -14.23 -17.55 -5.83
N ILE A 35 -14.83 -18.70 -5.47
CA ILE A 35 -15.32 -19.72 -6.39
C ILE A 35 -16.84 -19.74 -6.27
N GLY A 36 -17.55 -19.34 -7.32
CA GLY A 36 -18.97 -19.06 -7.20
C GLY A 36 -19.24 -17.94 -6.19
N GLU A 37 -19.97 -18.23 -5.13
CA GLU A 37 -20.26 -17.31 -4.03
C GLU A 37 -19.39 -17.51 -2.79
N GLU A 38 -18.63 -18.59 -2.74
CA GLU A 38 -17.75 -18.91 -1.61
C GLU A 38 -16.46 -18.09 -1.63
N LEU A 39 -16.12 -17.50 -0.47
CA LEU A 39 -14.81 -16.89 -0.24
C LEU A 39 -13.76 -18.00 -0.14
N SER A 40 -12.67 -17.83 -0.86
CA SER A 40 -11.58 -18.80 -0.93
C SER A 40 -10.24 -18.09 -0.87
N SER A 41 -9.28 -18.71 -0.20
CA SER A 41 -7.89 -18.24 -0.12
C SER A 41 -6.95 -19.38 -0.47
N TYR A 42 -5.95 -19.08 -1.29
CA TYR A 42 -4.96 -20.02 -1.78
C TYR A 42 -3.56 -19.48 -1.52
N GLU A 43 -2.79 -20.23 -0.76
CA GLU A 43 -1.39 -19.92 -0.46
C GLU A 43 -0.48 -20.22 -1.66
N SER A 44 0.83 -20.00 -1.46
CA SER A 44 1.87 -20.35 -2.44
C SER A 44 1.82 -21.85 -2.74
N GLY A 45 1.85 -22.25 -3.98
CA GLY A 45 1.79 -23.66 -4.40
C GLY A 45 0.59 -23.98 -5.29
N THR A 46 -0.46 -23.17 -5.27
CA THR A 46 -1.56 -23.30 -6.23
C THR A 46 -1.27 -22.39 -7.43
N SER A 47 -1.16 -22.98 -8.61
CA SER A 47 -0.88 -22.23 -9.84
C SER A 47 -2.10 -21.44 -10.33
N TRP A 48 -1.86 -20.44 -11.20
CA TRP A 48 -2.95 -19.72 -11.84
C TRP A 48 -3.80 -20.63 -12.75
N ASP A 49 -3.20 -21.62 -13.39
CA ASP A 49 -3.93 -22.56 -14.26
C ASP A 49 -4.91 -23.41 -13.45
N GLU A 50 -4.51 -23.86 -12.27
CA GLU A 50 -5.41 -24.58 -11.34
C GLU A 50 -6.53 -23.67 -10.85
N LEU A 51 -6.24 -22.41 -10.50
CA LEU A 51 -7.25 -21.45 -10.08
C LEU A 51 -8.24 -21.12 -11.21
N ASP A 52 -7.76 -20.99 -12.44
CA ASP A 52 -8.59 -20.76 -13.61
C ASP A 52 -9.53 -21.96 -13.87
N ALA A 53 -9.00 -23.19 -13.71
CA ALA A 53 -9.80 -24.41 -13.86
C ALA A 53 -10.93 -24.53 -12.80
N LEU A 54 -10.72 -23.96 -11.62
CA LEU A 54 -11.73 -23.85 -10.55
C LEU A 54 -12.73 -22.72 -10.75
N GLY A 55 -12.53 -21.86 -11.75
CA GLY A 55 -13.34 -20.65 -11.95
C GLY A 55 -13.13 -19.59 -10.88
N PHE A 56 -11.94 -19.56 -10.27
CA PHE A 56 -11.59 -18.61 -9.23
C PHE A 56 -11.59 -17.17 -9.74
N LYS A 57 -12.29 -16.30 -9.01
CA LYS A 57 -12.32 -14.86 -9.25
C LYS A 57 -11.51 -14.14 -8.20
N LEU A 58 -10.33 -13.69 -8.58
CA LEU A 58 -9.42 -12.98 -7.70
C LEU A 58 -10.05 -11.69 -7.17
N ARG A 59 -9.93 -11.48 -5.86
CA ARG A 59 -10.18 -10.20 -5.20
C ARG A 59 -8.87 -9.44 -4.97
N LEU A 60 -7.84 -10.11 -4.46
CA LEU A 60 -6.49 -9.56 -4.27
C LEU A 60 -5.47 -10.69 -4.12
N THR A 61 -4.21 -10.38 -4.42
CA THR A 61 -3.04 -11.19 -4.04
C THR A 61 -2.20 -10.41 -3.03
N GLU A 62 -1.63 -11.12 -2.08
CA GLU A 62 -0.82 -10.59 -0.99
C GLU A 62 0.58 -11.17 -1.06
N LEU A 63 1.57 -10.30 -0.98
CA LEU A 63 2.98 -10.58 -1.15
C LEU A 63 3.75 -9.95 0.00
N GLU A 64 4.74 -10.65 0.54
CA GLU A 64 5.57 -10.16 1.64
C GLU A 64 7.05 -10.41 1.40
N LYS A 65 7.87 -9.53 1.94
CA LYS A 65 9.30 -9.72 2.08
C LYS A 65 9.84 -8.79 3.16
N GLY A 66 10.48 -9.37 4.19
CA GLY A 66 10.92 -8.60 5.33
C GLY A 66 9.77 -7.81 5.95
N ALA A 67 9.99 -6.55 6.26
CA ALA A 67 8.98 -5.66 6.81
C ALA A 67 8.08 -5.00 5.74
N VAL A 68 7.97 -5.59 4.54
CA VAL A 68 7.17 -5.03 3.43
C VAL A 68 6.05 -5.96 3.02
N ASN A 69 4.82 -5.47 3.11
CA ASN A 69 3.62 -6.14 2.60
C ASN A 69 3.09 -5.39 1.36
N VAL A 70 2.84 -6.11 0.28
CA VAL A 70 2.30 -5.57 -0.98
C VAL A 70 1.04 -6.30 -1.35
N VAL A 71 -0.05 -5.56 -1.49
CA VAL A 71 -1.31 -6.11 -1.96
C VAL A 71 -1.60 -5.61 -3.38
N VAL A 72 -2.00 -6.53 -4.27
CA VAL A 72 -2.38 -6.20 -5.64
C VAL A 72 -3.79 -6.70 -5.92
N GLN A 73 -4.67 -5.81 -6.34
CA GLN A 73 -6.06 -6.16 -6.67
C GLN A 73 -6.40 -5.86 -8.14
N PRO A 74 -7.36 -6.59 -8.72
CA PRO A 74 -7.87 -6.31 -10.04
C PRO A 74 -8.49 -4.92 -10.16
N GLY A 75 -8.17 -4.23 -11.27
CA GLY A 75 -8.72 -2.93 -11.64
C GLY A 75 -8.65 -2.72 -13.13
N GLN A 76 -8.93 -1.50 -13.58
CA GLN A 76 -9.02 -1.19 -15.00
C GLN A 76 -7.74 -0.62 -15.63
N TRP A 77 -6.72 -0.31 -14.81
CA TRP A 77 -5.52 0.37 -15.27
C TRP A 77 -4.38 -0.62 -15.57
N PRO A 78 -3.73 -0.52 -16.72
CA PRO A 78 -2.61 -1.42 -17.05
C PRO A 78 -1.35 -1.15 -16.22
N MET A 79 -1.12 0.13 -15.83
CA MET A 79 -0.06 0.46 -14.87
C MET A 79 -0.62 0.44 -13.46
N PRO A 80 0.11 -0.16 -12.49
CA PRO A 80 -0.34 -0.24 -11.12
C PRO A 80 -0.55 1.16 -10.51
N ARG A 81 -1.72 1.42 -9.94
CA ARG A 81 -2.02 2.65 -9.22
C ARG A 81 -2.16 2.37 -7.74
N VAL A 82 -1.67 3.28 -6.93
CA VAL A 82 -1.75 3.19 -5.49
C VAL A 82 -3.17 3.52 -5.02
N ASP A 83 -3.81 2.56 -4.35
CA ASP A 83 -5.07 2.78 -3.64
C ASP A 83 -4.82 3.42 -2.29
N HIS A 84 -3.90 2.84 -1.52
CA HIS A 84 -3.48 3.37 -0.22
C HIS A 84 -2.05 2.96 0.12
N LEU A 85 -1.49 3.71 1.07
CA LEU A 85 -0.24 3.41 1.76
C LEU A 85 -0.58 3.05 3.20
N GLY A 86 -0.02 1.95 3.71
CA GLY A 86 -0.19 1.48 5.08
C GLY A 86 0.98 1.92 5.95
N LEU A 87 0.66 2.56 7.05
CA LEU A 87 1.62 3.15 7.97
C LEU A 87 1.45 2.56 9.37
N ALA A 88 2.52 2.03 9.93
CA ALA A 88 2.62 1.76 11.35
C ALA A 88 3.03 3.05 12.08
N LEU A 89 2.27 3.42 13.08
CA LEU A 89 2.41 4.64 13.86
C LEU A 89 2.46 4.26 15.34
N ASP A 90 3.18 5.01 16.15
CA ASP A 90 2.92 4.96 17.57
C ASP A 90 1.57 5.61 17.94
N GLU A 91 1.14 5.49 19.20
CA GLU A 91 -0.17 6.02 19.61
C GLU A 91 -0.25 7.55 19.47
N GLU A 92 0.82 8.28 19.76
CA GLU A 92 0.87 9.74 19.67
C GLU A 92 0.82 10.21 18.20
N GLU A 93 1.58 9.55 17.32
CA GLU A 93 1.56 9.79 15.88
C GLU A 93 0.18 9.49 15.28
N PHE A 94 -0.46 8.40 15.71
CA PHE A 94 -1.77 7.98 15.24
C PHE A 94 -2.85 9.00 15.62
N ASP A 95 -2.91 9.38 16.89
CA ASP A 95 -3.88 10.37 17.39
C ASP A 95 -3.67 11.74 16.72
N ALA A 96 -2.42 12.17 16.59
CA ALA A 96 -2.08 13.42 15.90
C ALA A 96 -2.45 13.41 14.41
N ALA A 97 -2.32 12.27 13.72
CA ALA A 97 -2.76 12.14 12.33
C ALA A 97 -4.28 12.22 12.20
N LEU A 98 -5.04 11.61 13.11
CA LEU A 98 -6.51 11.71 13.14
C LEU A 98 -6.97 13.13 13.45
N GLU A 99 -6.35 13.81 14.40
CA GLU A 99 -6.66 15.23 14.70
C GLU A 99 -6.41 16.11 13.47
N ARG A 100 -5.28 15.92 12.75
CA ARG A 100 -5.00 16.65 11.50
C ARG A 100 -6.00 16.32 10.39
N ALA A 101 -6.48 15.09 10.33
CA ALA A 101 -7.54 14.69 9.39
C ALA A 101 -8.84 15.42 9.68
N GLU A 102 -9.26 15.51 10.95
CA GLU A 102 -10.44 16.23 11.39
C GLU A 102 -10.32 17.72 11.09
N GLN A 103 -9.21 18.36 11.44
CA GLN A 103 -8.95 19.78 11.18
C GLN A 103 -9.02 20.16 9.69
N ARG A 104 -8.84 19.18 8.79
CA ARG A 104 -8.88 19.36 7.34
C ARG A 104 -10.14 18.82 6.69
N ASP A 105 -11.14 18.44 7.48
CA ASP A 105 -12.40 17.84 7.02
C ASP A 105 -12.16 16.63 6.07
N LEU A 106 -11.15 15.82 6.38
CA LEU A 106 -10.86 14.61 5.63
C LEU A 106 -11.77 13.46 6.08
N ARG A 107 -12.18 12.64 5.13
CA ARG A 107 -13.00 11.47 5.44
C ARG A 107 -12.15 10.40 6.13
N VAL A 108 -12.51 10.09 7.38
CA VAL A 108 -11.97 8.99 8.16
C VAL A 108 -12.96 7.82 8.15
N GLN A 109 -12.47 6.61 7.95
CA GLN A 109 -13.26 5.38 7.94
C GLN A 109 -12.58 4.32 8.81
N GLU A 110 -13.24 3.95 9.89
CA GLU A 110 -12.82 2.83 10.73
C GLU A 110 -13.47 1.52 10.24
N HIS A 111 -12.69 0.46 10.19
CA HIS A 111 -13.16 -0.87 9.84
C HIS A 111 -12.96 -1.84 11.01
N GLY A 112 -13.98 -1.96 11.85
CA GLY A 112 -14.05 -2.96 12.92
C GLY A 112 -12.94 -2.86 13.97
N GLY A 113 -12.47 -1.66 14.26
CA GLY A 113 -11.37 -1.41 15.21
C GLY A 113 -10.00 -1.94 14.76
N ARG A 114 -9.89 -2.42 13.52
CA ARG A 114 -8.66 -3.03 12.99
C ARG A 114 -7.89 -2.14 12.03
N ARG A 115 -8.58 -1.28 11.30
CA ARG A 115 -8.01 -0.46 10.23
C ARG A 115 -8.66 0.90 10.21
N THR A 116 -7.89 1.94 10.10
CA THR A 116 -8.36 3.31 9.96
C THR A 116 -7.86 3.89 8.66
N PHE A 117 -8.77 4.20 7.74
CA PHE A 117 -8.45 4.82 6.47
C PHE A 117 -8.74 6.31 6.50
N VAL A 118 -7.79 7.11 6.06
CA VAL A 118 -7.94 8.55 5.83
C VAL A 118 -7.84 8.84 4.34
N SER A 119 -8.88 9.47 3.76
CA SER A 119 -8.87 9.91 2.36
C SER A 119 -8.12 11.23 2.24
N THR A 120 -7.02 11.25 1.51
CA THR A 120 -6.11 12.41 1.47
C THR A 120 -6.60 13.58 0.59
N ASN A 121 -7.75 13.47 -0.09
CA ASN A 121 -8.18 14.38 -1.16
C ASN A 121 -7.19 14.53 -2.34
N ALA A 122 -6.08 13.81 -2.29
CA ALA A 122 -5.05 13.76 -3.32
C ALA A 122 -5.13 12.50 -4.21
N GLY A 123 -6.25 11.78 -4.13
CA GLY A 123 -6.57 10.62 -4.99
C GLY A 123 -6.11 9.27 -4.46
N TYR A 124 -5.49 9.21 -3.29
CA TYR A 124 -5.14 7.98 -2.58
C TYR A 124 -5.53 8.09 -1.11
N ARG A 125 -5.46 6.99 -0.38
CA ARG A 125 -5.78 6.93 1.05
C ARG A 125 -4.52 6.58 1.84
N LEU A 126 -4.53 6.86 3.13
CA LEU A 126 -3.62 6.26 4.10
C LEU A 126 -4.41 5.25 4.93
N GLU A 127 -3.82 4.09 5.16
CA GLU A 127 -4.25 3.10 6.12
C GLU A 127 -3.36 3.26 7.35
N LEU A 128 -3.92 3.78 8.45
CA LEU A 128 -3.19 4.08 9.67
C LEU A 128 -3.36 2.96 10.67
N HIS A 129 -2.26 2.47 11.21
CA HIS A 129 -2.22 1.42 12.20
C HIS A 129 -1.51 1.90 13.46
N PRO A 130 -2.20 1.99 14.60
CA PRO A 130 -1.54 2.10 15.90
C PRO A 130 -0.83 0.77 16.21
N PRO A 131 -0.01 0.69 17.28
CA PRO A 131 0.69 -0.53 17.66
C PRO A 131 -0.27 -1.73 17.78
N ARG A 132 0.09 -2.85 17.15
CA ARG A 132 -0.70 -4.10 17.13
C ARG A 132 0.20 -5.30 16.93
N ASP A 133 -0.10 -6.38 17.62
CA ASP A 133 0.72 -7.59 17.66
C ASP A 133 1.19 -8.06 16.27
N TRP A 134 0.29 -8.19 15.30
CA TRP A 134 0.64 -8.71 13.97
C TRP A 134 1.50 -7.75 13.12
N ILE A 135 1.39 -6.43 13.33
CA ILE A 135 2.25 -5.43 12.68
C ILE A 135 3.60 -5.42 13.38
N ASP A 136 3.59 -5.46 14.71
CA ASP A 136 4.81 -5.52 15.49
C ASP A 136 5.61 -6.80 15.17
N GLU A 137 4.93 -7.94 14.95
CA GLU A 137 5.55 -9.17 14.46
C GLU A 137 6.16 -8.99 13.06
N LEU A 138 5.42 -8.40 12.09
CA LEU A 138 5.93 -8.12 10.75
C LEU A 138 7.13 -7.15 10.77
N LEU A 139 7.13 -6.18 11.68
CA LEU A 139 8.19 -5.17 11.78
C LEU A 139 9.37 -5.59 12.67
N ALA A 140 9.17 -6.58 13.55
CA ALA A 140 10.16 -7.01 14.55
C ALA A 140 11.33 -7.82 13.96
N ASP A 141 11.16 -8.40 12.78
CA ASP A 141 12.25 -9.09 12.06
C ASP A 141 13.26 -8.07 11.48
N GLY A 142 13.85 -7.31 12.39
CA GLY A 142 14.55 -6.03 12.21
C GLY A 142 15.81 -6.01 11.33
N ASP A 143 16.27 -7.13 10.80
CA ASP A 143 17.37 -7.23 9.82
C ASP A 143 16.85 -7.34 8.37
N GLU A 144 15.55 -7.13 8.17
CA GLU A 144 14.91 -7.46 6.92
C GLU A 144 14.53 -6.22 6.09
N LEU A 145 14.34 -6.50 4.81
CA LEU A 145 14.04 -5.57 3.73
C LEU A 145 12.95 -4.55 4.10
N ARG A 146 13.25 -3.28 3.87
CA ARG A 146 12.32 -2.15 4.03
C ARG A 146 12.24 -1.34 2.75
N VAL A 147 11.17 -0.59 2.57
CA VAL A 147 11.09 0.39 1.49
C VAL A 147 11.92 1.60 1.88
N SER A 148 12.99 1.89 1.14
CA SER A 148 13.78 3.13 1.32
C SER A 148 13.23 4.28 0.49
N GLU A 149 12.79 3.99 -0.75
CA GLU A 149 12.13 5.00 -1.58
C GLU A 149 10.92 4.39 -2.32
N LEU A 150 9.82 5.15 -2.37
CA LEU A 150 8.65 4.85 -3.18
C LEU A 150 8.41 6.00 -4.15
N HIS A 151 8.52 5.72 -5.46
CA HIS A 151 8.34 6.70 -6.51
C HIS A 151 6.96 6.57 -7.15
N LEU A 152 6.19 7.63 -7.13
CA LEU A 152 4.80 7.67 -7.57
C LEU A 152 4.61 8.75 -8.65
N LYS A 153 4.19 8.39 -9.86
CA LYS A 153 3.80 9.37 -10.89
C LYS A 153 2.46 9.99 -10.54
N ALA A 154 2.40 11.30 -10.62
CA ALA A 154 1.22 12.10 -10.31
C ALA A 154 0.99 13.21 -11.35
N ASP A 155 -0.24 13.66 -11.42
CA ASP A 155 -0.63 14.86 -12.20
C ASP A 155 -0.09 16.15 -11.56
N ASP A 156 -0.16 16.22 -10.24
CA ASP A 156 0.36 17.32 -9.43
C ASP A 156 1.22 16.77 -8.26
N PRO A 157 2.53 16.55 -8.48
CA PRO A 157 3.44 16.04 -7.46
C PRO A 157 3.45 16.88 -6.18
N GLY A 158 3.47 18.21 -6.33
CA GLY A 158 3.52 19.12 -5.19
C GLY A 158 2.27 19.04 -4.30
N ALA A 159 1.08 18.96 -4.90
CA ALA A 159 -0.15 18.79 -4.15
C ALA A 159 -0.24 17.44 -3.44
N LYS A 160 0.23 16.36 -4.10
CA LYS A 160 0.27 15.01 -3.50
C LYS A 160 1.22 14.94 -2.31
N ALA A 161 2.44 15.48 -2.47
CA ALA A 161 3.43 15.57 -1.40
C ALA A 161 2.91 16.43 -0.23
N LYS A 162 2.30 17.58 -0.55
CA LYS A 162 1.70 18.45 0.48
C LYS A 162 0.61 17.73 1.26
N ALA A 163 -0.30 17.01 0.60
CA ALA A 163 -1.37 16.30 1.27
C ALA A 163 -0.84 15.21 2.24
N LEU A 164 0.23 14.49 1.85
CA LEU A 164 0.87 13.49 2.69
C LEU A 164 1.57 14.14 3.89
N SER A 165 2.42 15.13 3.65
CA SER A 165 3.14 15.88 4.68
C SER A 165 2.21 16.54 5.68
N ASP A 166 1.16 17.22 5.20
CA ASP A 166 0.17 17.90 6.05
C ASP A 166 -0.58 16.94 6.98
N LEU A 167 -0.90 15.73 6.48
CA LEU A 167 -1.63 14.74 7.27
C LEU A 167 -0.72 14.07 8.31
N LEU A 168 0.51 13.72 7.91
CA LEU A 168 1.45 13.05 8.81
C LEU A 168 2.19 14.03 9.74
N GLY A 169 2.21 15.32 9.41
CA GLY A 169 2.98 16.33 10.15
C GLY A 169 4.49 16.18 9.96
N THR A 170 4.91 15.59 8.84
CA THR A 170 6.32 15.34 8.50
C THR A 170 6.88 16.38 7.54
N GLU A 171 8.20 16.44 7.42
CA GLU A 171 8.85 17.38 6.52
C GLU A 171 8.63 17.03 5.05
N ARG A 172 8.44 18.06 4.23
CA ARG A 172 8.35 17.97 2.79
C ARG A 172 9.64 18.46 2.12
N LEU A 173 10.27 17.59 1.34
CA LEU A 173 11.49 17.87 0.58
C LEU A 173 11.14 18.07 -0.91
N GLY A 174 10.61 19.25 -1.25
CA GLY A 174 10.08 19.51 -2.59
C GLY A 174 8.84 18.67 -2.89
N ASP A 175 8.94 17.74 -3.84
CA ASP A 175 7.89 16.81 -4.22
C ASP A 175 8.02 15.43 -3.52
N ALA A 176 8.80 15.36 -2.45
CA ALA A 176 8.98 14.17 -1.63
C ALA A 176 8.62 14.44 -0.18
N VAL A 177 8.28 13.37 0.55
CA VAL A 177 7.93 13.39 1.97
C VAL A 177 8.64 12.25 2.69
N GLU A 178 9.25 12.54 3.82
CA GLU A 178 9.81 11.53 4.70
C GLU A 178 8.69 10.88 5.53
N VAL A 179 8.61 9.57 5.46
CA VAL A 179 7.66 8.73 6.19
C VAL A 179 8.48 7.70 6.98
N GLY A 180 8.89 8.06 8.19
CA GLY A 180 9.92 7.32 8.92
C GLY A 180 11.23 7.28 8.13
N GLU A 181 11.73 6.09 7.84
CA GLU A 181 12.95 5.88 7.05
C GLU A 181 12.69 5.79 5.53
N THR A 182 11.43 5.90 5.10
CA THR A 182 11.03 5.83 3.69
C THR A 182 10.87 7.23 3.09
N LEU A 183 11.46 7.47 1.91
CA LEU A 183 11.19 8.65 1.12
C LEU A 183 10.10 8.37 0.08
N VAL A 184 8.91 8.93 0.27
CA VAL A 184 7.83 8.89 -0.73
C VAL A 184 7.97 10.09 -1.67
N ARG A 185 8.35 9.82 -2.91
CA ARG A 185 8.58 10.83 -3.95
C ARG A 185 7.49 10.82 -5.01
N PHE A 186 6.87 11.97 -5.23
CA PHE A 186 5.97 12.16 -6.35
C PHE A 186 6.73 12.75 -7.54
N VAL A 187 6.49 12.17 -8.74
CA VAL A 187 7.13 12.63 -9.98
C VAL A 187 6.07 13.00 -11.02
N PRO A 188 6.34 13.96 -11.92
CA PRO A 188 5.35 14.42 -12.89
C PRO A 188 5.03 13.37 -13.97
N GLY A 189 3.93 13.60 -14.69
CA GLY A 189 3.51 12.78 -15.83
C GLY A 189 2.62 11.60 -15.48
N GLY A 190 2.05 11.62 -14.29
CA GLY A 190 1.07 10.64 -13.85
C GLY A 190 -0.37 11.03 -14.20
N PRO A 191 -1.31 10.11 -13.93
CA PRO A 191 -2.72 10.33 -14.14
C PRO A 191 -3.34 11.23 -13.07
N GLN A 192 -4.51 11.78 -13.38
CA GLN A 192 -5.36 12.39 -12.36
C GLN A 192 -5.84 11.36 -11.34
N GLY A 193 -6.01 11.79 -10.10
CA GLY A 193 -6.48 10.97 -9.00
C GLY A 193 -5.39 10.07 -8.43
N ARG A 194 -5.57 8.76 -8.48
CA ARG A 194 -4.64 7.80 -7.90
C ARG A 194 -3.28 7.85 -8.58
N PRO A 195 -2.20 8.06 -7.83
CA PRO A 195 -0.86 8.06 -8.40
C PRO A 195 -0.48 6.66 -8.90
N GLU A 196 0.37 6.62 -9.92
CA GLU A 196 0.87 5.40 -10.54
C GLU A 196 2.19 4.99 -9.90
N LEU A 197 2.35 3.73 -9.56
CA LEU A 197 3.62 3.20 -9.09
C LEU A 197 4.66 3.28 -10.22
N TYR A 198 5.74 4.02 -10.00
CA TYR A 198 6.81 4.22 -10.96
C TYR A 198 8.09 3.45 -10.61
N GLY A 199 8.39 3.32 -9.33
CA GLY A 199 9.53 2.56 -8.85
C GLY A 199 9.55 2.41 -7.34
N GLU A 200 10.27 1.40 -6.89
CA GLU A 200 10.57 1.14 -5.49
C GLU A 200 12.05 0.83 -5.32
N LEU A 201 12.63 1.33 -4.23
CA LEU A 201 13.94 0.93 -3.73
C LEU A 201 13.78 0.30 -2.35
N PHE A 202 14.49 -0.78 -2.15
CA PHE A 202 14.50 -1.51 -0.89
C PHE A 202 15.91 -1.55 -0.30
N VAL A 203 16.00 -1.56 1.02
CA VAL A 203 17.26 -1.70 1.79
C VAL A 203 17.11 -2.79 2.82
#